data_59099dd7a4618e367752ff1e6ce38809
#
_entry.id   59099dd7a4618e367752ff1e6ce38809
#
_cell.length_a   1.000
_cell.length_b   1.000
_cell.length_c   1.000
_cell.angle_alpha   90.00
_cell.angle_beta   90.00
_cell.angle_gamma   90.00
#
_symmetry.space_group_name_H-M   'P 1'
#
loop_
_entity.id
_entity.type
_entity.pdbx_description
1 polymer ?
#
loop_
_entity_poly.entity_id
_entity_poly.type
_entity_poly.pdbx_seq_one_letter_code
_entity_poly.pdbx_strand_id
1 'polypeptide(L)'
;RDYYASRGLGDVYKRQEGYTSLQDLLTDNADNILNNTYFFSLKGSMFMVVLYVIGLVFVKVIATALTNGSGGVGGVFAPSLFTGGVGGFLIATLINMSGIVTVPVSYFVLAGMAGVMSGVMNSPLTAMFLIAEITGGYAMLVPLMLTSVVAHLTGRGMEPHSIYARRLAMKGDLITHNKDKAVLTLMKLDKVIETDLKTISVDATLGDMVKVVSKSSRNIFPVIDVNGELLGIVLLDNIRKIMFNQDLYTTTYVRDYMVTPPAVVNVEDPMDVVMKKFEETDAWNLPVIQNDKYIGFVSKAKIFNTYRRVLQHFSDE
;
A
#
# COMPACT_ATOMS: atom_id res chain seq x y z
N ARG A 1 3.03 16.04 -45.91
CA ARG A 1 1.76 16.16 -45.10
C ARG A 1 2.01 15.75 -43.66
N ASP A 2 2.80 14.69 -43.39
CA ASP A 2 3.05 14.17 -42.05
C ASP A 2 4.00 15.02 -41.20
N TYR A 3 4.86 15.80 -41.82
CA TYR A 3 5.80 16.70 -41.13
C TYR A 3 5.11 17.87 -40.42
N TYR A 4 3.99 18.38 -40.95
CA TYR A 4 3.23 19.44 -40.30
C TYR A 4 2.31 18.90 -39.21
N ALA A 5 1.80 17.69 -39.34
CA ALA A 5 1.02 17.03 -38.32
C ALA A 5 1.85 16.69 -37.08
N SER A 6 3.09 16.22 -37.26
CA SER A 6 4.03 15.94 -36.16
C SER A 6 4.47 17.20 -35.41
N ARG A 7 4.62 18.35 -36.10
CA ARG A 7 4.91 19.63 -35.43
C ARG A 7 3.73 20.10 -34.57
N GLY A 8 2.50 19.97 -35.07
CA GLY A 8 1.30 20.35 -34.31
C GLY A 8 1.11 19.53 -33.03
N LEU A 9 1.34 18.22 -33.08
CA LEU A 9 1.31 17.34 -31.92
C LEU A 9 2.46 17.65 -30.94
N GLY A 10 3.68 17.88 -31.40
CA GLY A 10 4.80 18.24 -30.57
C GLY A 10 4.59 19.56 -29.80
N ASP A 11 3.98 20.56 -30.43
CA ASP A 11 3.64 21.84 -29.80
C ASP A 11 2.51 21.69 -28.76
N VAL A 12 1.52 20.84 -29.01
CA VAL A 12 0.45 20.53 -28.06
C VAL A 12 1.03 19.84 -26.81
N TYR A 13 1.92 18.86 -26.96
CA TYR A 13 2.57 18.21 -25.84
C TYR A 13 3.43 19.17 -25.02
N LYS A 14 4.23 20.01 -25.65
CA LYS A 14 5.05 21.01 -24.94
C LYS A 14 4.22 22.00 -24.15
N ARG A 15 3.07 22.42 -24.67
CA ARG A 15 2.15 23.36 -23.99
C ARG A 15 1.38 22.70 -22.86
N GLN A 16 1.04 21.43 -22.96
CA GLN A 16 0.29 20.71 -21.92
C GLN A 16 1.12 20.46 -20.66
N GLU A 17 2.41 20.17 -20.79
CA GLU A 17 3.31 19.86 -19.68
C GLU A 17 3.77 21.11 -18.89
N GLY A 18 3.78 22.28 -19.53
CA GLY A 18 4.19 23.55 -18.92
C GLY A 18 5.71 23.75 -18.83
N TYR A 19 6.52 22.94 -19.52
CA TYR A 19 7.98 23.08 -19.51
C TYR A 19 8.47 24.41 -20.07
N THR A 20 7.82 24.94 -21.09
CA THR A 20 8.14 26.26 -21.63
C THR A 20 7.96 27.37 -20.60
N SER A 21 6.88 27.33 -19.84
CA SER A 21 6.63 28.26 -18.75
C SER A 21 7.66 28.14 -17.62
N LEU A 22 8.09 26.92 -17.28
CA LEU A 22 9.18 26.70 -16.33
C LEU A 22 10.51 27.27 -16.83
N GLN A 23 10.82 27.08 -18.12
CA GLN A 23 12.02 27.61 -18.74
C GLN A 23 12.03 29.14 -18.75
N ASP A 24 10.89 29.77 -19.02
CA ASP A 24 10.72 31.22 -18.95
C ASP A 24 10.94 31.73 -17.52
N LEU A 25 10.46 31.02 -16.50
CA LEU A 25 10.69 31.34 -15.10
C LEU A 25 12.17 31.22 -14.68
N LEU A 26 12.87 30.22 -15.20
CA LEU A 26 14.29 29.98 -14.90
C LEU A 26 15.22 31.01 -15.57
N THR A 27 14.79 31.60 -16.70
CA THR A 27 15.55 32.59 -17.46
C THR A 27 15.21 34.05 -17.11
N ASP A 28 14.55 34.28 -15.97
CA ASP A 28 14.05 35.61 -15.52
C ASP A 28 13.11 36.33 -16.54
N ASN A 29 12.55 35.57 -17.48
CA ASN A 29 11.59 36.05 -18.46
C ASN A 29 10.13 35.82 -18.00
N ALA A 30 9.82 36.07 -16.73
CA ALA A 30 8.50 35.87 -16.14
C ALA A 30 7.39 36.59 -16.93
N ASP A 31 7.71 37.69 -17.59
CA ASP A 31 6.79 38.44 -18.46
C ASP A 31 6.26 37.62 -19.65
N ASN A 32 6.98 36.54 -20.05
CA ASN A 32 6.59 35.69 -21.17
C ASN A 32 5.53 34.67 -20.80
N ILE A 33 5.29 34.41 -19.52
CA ILE A 33 4.26 33.45 -19.06
C ILE A 33 2.88 33.83 -19.56
N LEU A 34 2.60 35.12 -19.63
CA LEU A 34 1.32 35.64 -20.15
C LEU A 34 1.29 35.77 -21.69
N ASN A 35 2.45 35.65 -22.38
CA ASN A 35 2.54 35.76 -23.81
C ASN A 35 1.78 34.63 -24.46
N ASN A 36 0.83 34.54 -25.11
CA ASN A 36 0.03 33.47 -25.68
C ASN A 36 -1.08 32.93 -24.77
N THR A 37 -1.47 33.67 -23.74
CA THR A 37 -2.64 33.37 -22.93
C THR A 37 -3.76 34.37 -23.20
N TYR A 38 -5.00 33.98 -22.90
CA TYR A 38 -6.15 34.90 -22.93
C TYR A 38 -6.00 36.08 -21.94
N PHE A 39 -5.05 35.98 -21.03
CA PHE A 39 -4.79 36.97 -19.96
C PHE A 39 -3.63 37.92 -20.28
N PHE A 40 -3.19 37.98 -21.56
CA PHE A 40 -2.13 38.90 -22.00
C PHE A 40 -2.37 40.35 -21.61
N SER A 41 -3.62 40.81 -21.59
CA SER A 41 -4.01 42.13 -21.19
C SER A 41 -3.72 42.50 -19.73
N LEU A 42 -3.46 41.48 -18.87
CA LEU A 42 -3.14 41.65 -17.44
C LEU A 42 -1.65 41.92 -17.18
N LYS A 43 -0.81 41.92 -18.21
CA LYS A 43 0.64 42.06 -18.12
C LYS A 43 1.10 43.39 -17.46
N GLY A 44 0.23 44.40 -17.40
CA GLY A 44 0.54 45.71 -16.78
C GLY A 44 0.44 45.76 -15.25
N SER A 45 -0.06 44.70 -14.59
CA SER A 45 -0.25 44.69 -13.12
C SER A 45 0.34 43.44 -12.50
N MET A 46 1.45 43.59 -11.73
CA MET A 46 2.10 42.47 -11.03
C MET A 46 1.15 41.72 -10.07
N PHE A 47 0.21 42.45 -9.45
CA PHE A 47 -0.84 41.81 -8.62
C PHE A 47 -1.71 40.84 -9.39
N MET A 48 -2.10 41.17 -10.63
CA MET A 48 -2.88 40.31 -11.47
C MET A 48 -2.09 39.08 -11.96
N VAL A 49 -0.79 39.23 -12.21
CA VAL A 49 0.14 38.13 -12.53
C VAL A 49 0.20 37.16 -11.34
N VAL A 50 0.37 37.64 -10.13
CA VAL A 50 0.39 36.81 -8.91
C VAL A 50 -0.93 36.04 -8.75
N LEU A 51 -2.08 36.71 -8.91
CA LEU A 51 -3.39 36.08 -8.80
C LEU A 51 -3.61 34.99 -9.88
N TYR A 52 -3.20 35.26 -11.12
CA TYR A 52 -3.23 34.29 -12.22
C TYR A 52 -2.38 33.06 -11.91
N VAL A 53 -1.15 33.25 -11.42
CA VAL A 53 -0.21 32.18 -11.10
C VAL A 53 -0.70 31.33 -9.92
N ILE A 54 -1.34 31.92 -8.92
CA ILE A 54 -2.01 31.18 -7.83
C ILE A 54 -3.12 30.29 -8.43
N GLY A 55 -3.99 30.84 -9.28
CA GLY A 55 -5.03 30.08 -9.95
C GLY A 55 -4.48 28.92 -10.78
N LEU A 56 -3.36 29.14 -11.46
CA LEU A 56 -2.69 28.15 -12.28
C LEU A 56 -2.19 26.94 -11.45
N VAL A 57 -1.64 27.18 -10.26
CA VAL A 57 -1.22 26.11 -9.33
C VAL A 57 -2.42 25.23 -8.95
N PHE A 58 -3.53 25.84 -8.52
CA PHE A 58 -4.73 25.10 -8.14
C PHE A 58 -5.32 24.31 -9.31
N VAL A 59 -5.46 24.93 -10.48
CA VAL A 59 -5.99 24.28 -11.68
C VAL A 59 -5.11 23.11 -12.10
N LYS A 60 -3.77 23.25 -12.03
CA LYS A 60 -2.84 22.17 -12.39
C LYS A 60 -2.96 20.97 -11.46
N VAL A 61 -3.09 21.18 -10.14
CA VAL A 61 -3.30 20.10 -9.16
C VAL A 61 -4.62 19.36 -9.42
N ILE A 62 -5.71 20.11 -9.63
CA ILE A 62 -7.03 19.53 -9.93
C ILE A 62 -6.99 18.74 -11.24
N ALA A 63 -6.42 19.33 -12.31
CA ALA A 63 -6.31 18.67 -13.60
C ALA A 63 -5.52 17.36 -13.52
N THR A 64 -4.39 17.36 -12.78
CA THR A 64 -3.59 16.15 -12.55
C THR A 64 -4.38 15.09 -11.78
N ALA A 65 -5.09 15.49 -10.73
CA ALA A 65 -5.92 14.58 -9.93
C ALA A 65 -7.05 13.96 -10.76
N LEU A 66 -7.74 14.77 -11.58
CA LEU A 66 -8.81 14.30 -12.48
C LEU A 66 -8.26 13.34 -13.55
N THR A 67 -7.14 13.66 -14.18
CA THR A 67 -6.51 12.80 -15.20
C THR A 67 -6.16 11.43 -14.64
N ASN A 68 -5.48 11.40 -13.49
CA ASN A 68 -5.10 10.15 -12.83
C ASN A 68 -6.31 9.39 -12.25
N GLY A 69 -7.30 10.11 -11.75
CA GLY A 69 -8.51 9.53 -11.18
C GLY A 69 -9.48 8.93 -12.22
N SER A 70 -9.49 9.48 -13.43
CA SER A 70 -10.32 8.97 -14.55
C SER A 70 -9.69 7.77 -15.28
N GLY A 71 -8.52 7.28 -14.83
CA GLY A 71 -7.82 6.18 -15.48
C GLY A 71 -6.94 6.60 -16.65
N GLY A 72 -6.71 7.90 -16.84
CA GLY A 72 -5.76 8.42 -17.82
C GLY A 72 -4.32 8.05 -17.47
N VAL A 73 -3.51 7.81 -18.49
CA VAL A 73 -2.07 7.59 -18.32
C VAL A 73 -1.42 8.95 -18.05
N GLY A 74 -1.11 9.23 -16.79
CA GLY A 74 -0.46 10.48 -16.38
C GLY A 74 0.50 10.25 -15.23
N GLY A 75 1.65 10.94 -15.27
CA GLY A 75 2.62 10.97 -14.17
C GLY A 75 2.33 12.13 -13.21
N VAL A 76 2.73 12.00 -11.97
CA VAL A 76 2.70 13.10 -10.98
C VAL A 76 4.01 13.87 -10.94
N PHE A 77 5.06 13.37 -11.59
CA PHE A 77 6.41 13.93 -11.58
C PHE A 77 6.46 15.34 -12.21
N ALA A 78 6.13 15.46 -13.49
CA ALA A 78 6.13 16.75 -14.21
C ALA A 78 5.18 17.78 -13.59
N PRO A 79 3.94 17.44 -13.21
CA PRO A 79 3.07 18.33 -12.45
C PRO A 79 3.64 18.80 -11.11
N SER A 80 4.38 17.95 -10.38
CA SER A 80 5.02 18.33 -9.12
C SER A 80 6.12 19.37 -9.33
N LEU A 81 6.98 19.17 -10.34
CA LEU A 81 8.01 20.12 -10.70
C LEU A 81 7.41 21.48 -11.11
N PHE A 82 6.39 21.43 -11.97
CA PHE A 82 5.69 22.64 -12.40
C PHE A 82 5.08 23.41 -11.21
N THR A 83 4.32 22.71 -10.38
CA THR A 83 3.66 23.30 -9.22
C THR A 83 4.69 23.88 -8.23
N GLY A 84 5.79 23.15 -8.01
CA GLY A 84 6.90 23.60 -7.16
C GLY A 84 7.61 24.83 -7.72
N GLY A 85 7.94 24.81 -9.02
CA GLY A 85 8.60 25.94 -9.67
C GLY A 85 7.75 27.22 -9.64
N VAL A 86 6.47 27.09 -9.98
CA VAL A 86 5.51 28.18 -9.93
C VAL A 86 5.29 28.69 -8.50
N GLY A 87 5.24 27.79 -7.51
CA GLY A 87 5.18 28.14 -6.10
C GLY A 87 6.41 28.90 -5.62
N GLY A 88 7.60 28.45 -6.03
CA GLY A 88 8.86 29.15 -5.77
C GLY A 88 8.89 30.56 -6.39
N PHE A 89 8.43 30.70 -7.63
CA PHE A 89 8.25 31.98 -8.30
C PHE A 89 7.35 32.93 -7.50
N LEU A 90 6.20 32.42 -7.04
CA LEU A 90 5.27 33.23 -6.22
C LEU A 90 5.93 33.76 -4.95
N ILE A 91 6.65 32.89 -4.23
CA ILE A 91 7.32 33.27 -2.98
C ILE A 91 8.37 34.33 -3.27
N ALA A 92 9.23 34.15 -4.28
CA ALA A 92 10.23 35.13 -4.65
C ALA A 92 9.61 36.47 -5.06
N THR A 93 8.54 36.46 -5.85
CA THR A 93 7.83 37.66 -6.27
C THR A 93 7.22 38.42 -5.09
N LEU A 94 6.59 37.69 -4.14
CA LEU A 94 6.03 38.31 -2.94
C LEU A 94 7.12 38.93 -2.05
N ILE A 95 8.28 38.29 -1.89
CA ILE A 95 9.42 38.82 -1.17
C ILE A 95 9.95 40.08 -1.86
N ASN A 96 10.13 40.03 -3.18
CA ASN A 96 10.60 41.18 -3.96
C ASN A 96 9.61 42.37 -3.93
N MET A 97 8.31 42.09 -3.93
CA MET A 97 7.26 43.10 -3.81
C MET A 97 7.22 43.74 -2.41
N SER A 98 7.68 43.07 -1.35
CA SER A 98 7.73 43.61 0.00
C SER A 98 8.78 44.75 0.13
N GLY A 99 9.75 44.82 -0.79
CA GLY A 99 10.82 45.84 -0.78
C GLY A 99 11.86 45.67 0.32
N ILE A 100 11.75 44.61 1.16
CA ILE A 100 12.66 44.37 2.28
C ILE A 100 13.99 43.80 1.77
N VAL A 101 13.92 42.81 0.87
CA VAL A 101 15.09 42.17 0.28
C VAL A 101 14.76 41.81 -1.16
N THR A 102 15.74 41.95 -2.06
CA THR A 102 15.64 41.45 -3.44
C THR A 102 16.29 40.09 -3.56
N VAL A 103 15.53 39.07 -3.97
CA VAL A 103 16.01 37.71 -4.13
C VAL A 103 15.96 37.26 -5.60
N PRO A 104 16.93 36.47 -6.05
CA PRO A 104 16.90 35.88 -7.40
C PRO A 104 15.72 34.92 -7.57
N VAL A 105 14.85 35.19 -8.52
CA VAL A 105 13.63 34.41 -8.75
C VAL A 105 13.97 32.97 -9.14
N SER A 106 14.95 32.78 -10.02
CA SER A 106 15.36 31.45 -10.49
C SER A 106 15.76 30.49 -9.37
N TYR A 107 16.41 30.99 -8.32
CA TYR A 107 16.81 30.15 -7.15
C TYR A 107 15.61 29.64 -6.36
N PHE A 108 14.61 30.48 -6.19
CA PHE A 108 13.37 30.09 -5.51
C PHE A 108 12.52 29.13 -6.35
N VAL A 109 12.53 29.30 -7.69
CA VAL A 109 11.90 28.37 -8.61
C VAL A 109 12.50 26.96 -8.46
N LEU A 110 13.85 26.87 -8.49
CA LEU A 110 14.56 25.60 -8.34
C LEU A 110 14.34 24.97 -6.96
N ALA A 111 14.40 25.77 -5.90
CA ALA A 111 14.13 25.30 -4.54
C ALA A 111 12.69 24.82 -4.38
N GLY A 112 11.72 25.50 -4.96
CA GLY A 112 10.33 25.10 -4.99
C GLY A 112 10.10 23.79 -5.75
N MET A 113 10.74 23.62 -6.92
CA MET A 113 10.71 22.37 -7.68
C MET A 113 11.20 21.19 -6.84
N ALA A 114 12.38 21.32 -6.21
CA ALA A 114 12.97 20.31 -5.36
C ALA A 114 12.09 20.02 -4.13
N GLY A 115 11.55 21.05 -3.48
CA GLY A 115 10.71 20.92 -2.30
C GLY A 115 9.42 20.14 -2.58
N VAL A 116 8.63 20.55 -3.57
CA VAL A 116 7.35 19.87 -3.89
C VAL A 116 7.59 18.45 -4.37
N MET A 117 8.60 18.23 -5.22
CA MET A 117 8.95 16.90 -5.66
C MET A 117 9.33 15.99 -4.47
N SER A 118 10.17 16.49 -3.56
CA SER A 118 10.61 15.75 -2.36
C SER A 118 9.43 15.38 -1.45
N GLY A 119 8.51 16.30 -1.20
CA GLY A 119 7.35 16.09 -0.36
C GLY A 119 6.33 15.11 -0.96
N VAL A 120 6.05 15.21 -2.27
CA VAL A 120 5.07 14.35 -2.96
C VAL A 120 5.59 12.94 -3.16
N MET A 121 6.87 12.79 -3.53
CA MET A 121 7.46 11.49 -3.87
C MET A 121 8.16 10.80 -2.69
N ASN A 122 8.31 11.47 -1.55
CA ASN A 122 9.09 11.01 -0.40
C ASN A 122 10.55 10.65 -0.75
N SER A 123 11.16 11.38 -1.71
CA SER A 123 12.49 11.09 -2.26
C SER A 123 13.37 12.34 -2.26
N PRO A 124 13.86 12.80 -1.11
CA PRO A 124 14.63 14.05 -1.00
C PRO A 124 15.95 14.01 -1.78
N LEU A 125 16.67 12.90 -1.78
CA LEU A 125 17.92 12.75 -2.52
C LEU A 125 17.69 12.86 -4.03
N THR A 126 16.67 12.16 -4.54
CA THR A 126 16.32 12.22 -5.97
C THR A 126 15.94 13.63 -6.38
N ALA A 127 15.15 14.33 -5.54
CA ALA A 127 14.72 15.71 -5.84
C ALA A 127 15.90 16.68 -5.96
N MET A 128 16.81 16.69 -4.97
CA MET A 128 17.94 17.62 -4.99
C MET A 128 18.93 17.33 -6.13
N PHE A 129 19.30 16.06 -6.35
CA PHE A 129 20.25 15.73 -7.41
C PHE A 129 19.67 15.93 -8.81
N LEU A 130 18.39 15.63 -9.01
CA LEU A 130 17.73 15.87 -10.28
C LEU A 130 17.73 17.36 -10.63
N ILE A 131 17.38 18.24 -9.68
CA ILE A 131 17.34 19.67 -9.94
C ILE A 131 18.76 20.22 -10.15
N ALA A 132 19.75 19.74 -9.39
CA ALA A 132 21.16 20.09 -9.62
C ALA A 132 21.64 19.68 -11.02
N GLU A 133 21.26 18.49 -11.49
CA GLU A 133 21.61 17.98 -12.82
C GLU A 133 20.94 18.79 -13.95
N ILE A 134 19.65 19.08 -13.82
CA ILE A 134 18.92 19.89 -14.82
C ILE A 134 19.53 21.28 -14.97
N THR A 135 20.07 21.86 -13.90
CA THR A 135 20.70 23.18 -13.92
C THR A 135 22.16 23.15 -14.38
N GLY A 136 22.71 21.95 -14.58
CA GLY A 136 24.12 21.79 -15.00
C GLY A 136 25.14 22.24 -13.97
N GLY A 137 24.77 22.37 -12.68
CA GLY A 137 25.69 22.79 -11.65
C GLY A 137 25.24 22.52 -10.21
N TYR A 138 26.23 22.35 -9.34
CA TYR A 138 26.01 22.05 -7.92
C TYR A 138 26.06 23.28 -6.99
N ALA A 139 26.11 24.50 -7.57
CA ALA A 139 26.18 25.73 -6.79
C ALA A 139 25.00 25.90 -5.83
N MET A 140 23.82 25.39 -6.20
CA MET A 140 22.59 25.43 -5.41
C MET A 140 22.37 24.19 -4.55
N LEU A 141 23.32 23.25 -4.47
CA LEU A 141 23.12 21.97 -3.80
C LEU A 141 22.70 22.13 -2.32
N VAL A 142 23.33 23.03 -1.56
CA VAL A 142 23.02 23.26 -0.15
C VAL A 142 21.59 23.79 0.05
N PRO A 143 21.13 24.85 -0.63
CA PRO A 143 19.74 25.27 -0.58
C PRO A 143 18.76 24.17 -1.01
N LEU A 144 19.06 23.41 -2.06
CA LEU A 144 18.23 22.30 -2.52
C LEU A 144 18.14 21.17 -1.49
N MET A 145 19.24 20.83 -0.81
CA MET A 145 19.26 19.88 0.30
C MET A 145 18.34 20.31 1.44
N LEU A 146 18.50 21.52 1.91
CA LEU A 146 17.68 22.08 3.00
C LEU A 146 16.20 22.06 2.64
N THR A 147 15.84 22.57 1.47
CA THR A 147 14.44 22.62 1.02
C THR A 147 13.86 21.22 0.85
N SER A 148 14.61 20.30 0.23
CA SER A 148 14.16 18.93 0.03
C SER A 148 13.96 18.17 1.34
N VAL A 149 14.88 18.32 2.30
CA VAL A 149 14.78 17.65 3.60
C VAL A 149 13.62 18.20 4.42
N VAL A 150 13.48 19.53 4.49
CA VAL A 150 12.37 20.16 5.23
C VAL A 150 11.03 19.78 4.61
N ALA A 151 10.91 19.82 3.28
CA ALA A 151 9.70 19.43 2.58
C ALA A 151 9.36 17.95 2.80
N HIS A 152 10.37 17.06 2.77
CA HIS A 152 10.19 15.64 3.07
C HIS A 152 9.68 15.40 4.50
N LEU A 153 10.31 16.04 5.49
CA LEU A 153 9.90 15.87 6.88
C LEU A 153 8.49 16.39 7.12
N THR A 154 8.15 17.55 6.53
CA THR A 154 6.80 18.13 6.61
C THR A 154 5.77 17.24 5.94
N GLY A 155 6.06 16.77 4.71
CA GLY A 155 5.19 15.88 3.96
C GLY A 155 4.95 14.56 4.67
N ARG A 156 6.02 13.94 5.22
CA ARG A 156 5.93 12.68 5.97
C ARG A 156 5.18 12.83 7.29
N GLY A 157 5.22 14.00 7.91
CA GLY A 157 4.44 14.29 9.12
C GLY A 157 2.93 14.36 8.85
N MET A 158 2.53 14.72 7.62
CA MET A 158 1.12 14.79 7.20
C MET A 158 0.65 13.48 6.55
N GLU A 159 1.47 12.86 5.73
CA GLU A 159 1.19 11.60 5.03
C GLU A 159 2.45 10.71 5.03
N PRO A 160 2.46 9.61 5.81
CA PRO A 160 3.65 8.78 5.95
C PRO A 160 4.03 8.01 4.68
N HIS A 161 3.10 7.86 3.75
CA HIS A 161 3.29 7.09 2.53
C HIS A 161 3.39 8.01 1.31
N SER A 162 4.30 7.64 0.37
CA SER A 162 4.33 8.31 -0.93
C SER A 162 3.01 8.09 -1.68
N ILE A 163 2.71 8.95 -2.63
CA ILE A 163 1.49 8.86 -3.44
C ILE A 163 1.34 7.49 -4.14
N TYR A 164 2.47 6.84 -4.46
CA TYR A 164 2.49 5.50 -5.08
C TYR A 164 2.24 4.38 -4.07
N ALA A 165 2.81 4.49 -2.87
CA ALA A 165 2.68 3.48 -1.82
C ALA A 165 1.32 3.54 -1.10
N ARG A 166 0.65 4.68 -1.10
CA ARG A 166 -0.60 4.91 -0.38
C ARG A 166 -1.70 3.91 -0.74
N ARG A 167 -1.86 3.59 -2.03
CA ARG A 167 -2.85 2.58 -2.47
C ARG A 167 -2.57 1.20 -1.93
N LEU A 168 -1.31 0.78 -1.90
CA LEU A 168 -0.88 -0.51 -1.33
C LEU A 168 -1.05 -0.51 0.18
N ALA A 169 -0.71 0.62 0.85
CA ALA A 169 -0.92 0.77 2.29
C ALA A 169 -2.40 0.66 2.69
N MET A 170 -3.30 1.28 1.93
CA MET A 170 -4.75 1.21 2.17
C MET A 170 -5.33 -0.20 1.96
N LYS A 171 -4.73 -1.01 1.10
CA LYS A 171 -5.11 -2.41 0.87
C LYS A 171 -4.47 -3.38 1.87
N GLY A 172 -3.53 -2.91 2.71
CA GLY A 172 -2.74 -3.77 3.57
C GLY A 172 -1.61 -4.52 2.85
N ASP A 173 -1.46 -4.32 1.54
CA ASP A 173 -0.48 -5.02 0.68
C ASP A 173 0.90 -4.34 0.68
N LEU A 174 1.11 -3.30 1.51
CA LEU A 174 2.38 -2.58 1.54
C LEU A 174 3.45 -3.40 2.25
N ILE A 175 4.36 -3.95 1.46
CA ILE A 175 5.55 -4.64 1.97
C ILE A 175 6.54 -3.57 2.48
N THR A 176 6.63 -3.44 3.80
CA THR A 176 7.59 -2.55 4.47
C THR A 176 8.89 -3.31 4.79
N HIS A 177 9.88 -2.60 5.34
CA HIS A 177 11.15 -3.20 5.82
C HIS A 177 10.95 -4.24 6.94
N ASN A 178 9.75 -4.41 7.46
CA ASN A 178 9.42 -5.46 8.42
C ASN A 178 9.20 -6.77 7.64
N LYS A 179 10.26 -7.58 7.54
CA LYS A 179 10.27 -8.86 6.80
C LYS A 179 9.15 -9.81 7.27
N ASP A 180 8.83 -9.79 8.55
CA ASP A 180 7.81 -10.67 9.14
C ASP A 180 6.41 -10.32 8.63
N LYS A 181 6.06 -9.02 8.63
CA LYS A 181 4.79 -8.56 8.04
C LYS A 181 4.72 -8.82 6.53
N ALA A 182 5.83 -8.61 5.82
CA ALA A 182 5.91 -8.87 4.39
C ALA A 182 5.62 -10.33 4.06
N VAL A 183 6.24 -11.26 4.79
CA VAL A 183 6.05 -12.70 4.59
C VAL A 183 4.59 -13.10 4.90
N LEU A 184 4.01 -12.61 6.00
CA LEU A 184 2.61 -12.91 6.34
C LEU A 184 1.63 -12.39 5.28
N THR A 185 1.87 -11.19 4.74
CA THR A 185 1.04 -10.62 3.66
C THR A 185 1.11 -11.44 2.36
N LEU A 186 2.25 -12.05 2.07
CA LEU A 186 2.45 -12.88 0.87
C LEU A 186 1.95 -14.32 1.04
N MET A 187 1.80 -14.77 2.29
CA MET A 187 1.28 -16.10 2.57
C MET A 187 -0.22 -16.15 2.37
N LYS A 188 -0.66 -17.06 1.53
CA LYS A 188 -2.08 -17.35 1.33
C LYS A 188 -2.51 -18.50 2.21
N LEU A 189 -3.67 -18.39 2.86
CA LEU A 189 -4.21 -19.40 3.75
C LEU A 189 -4.45 -20.75 3.05
N ASP A 190 -4.85 -20.74 1.78
CA ASP A 190 -5.08 -21.94 0.96
C ASP A 190 -3.85 -22.86 0.87
N LYS A 191 -2.63 -22.30 0.99
CA LYS A 191 -1.37 -23.08 0.95
C LYS A 191 -1.01 -23.77 2.27
N VAL A 192 -1.66 -23.40 3.36
CA VAL A 192 -1.37 -23.93 4.69
C VAL A 192 -2.54 -24.73 5.29
N ILE A 193 -3.67 -24.80 4.61
CA ILE A 193 -4.79 -25.66 5.02
C ILE A 193 -4.40 -27.13 4.86
N GLU A 194 -4.68 -27.91 5.90
CA GLU A 194 -4.51 -29.36 5.93
C GLU A 194 -5.90 -30.00 5.81
N THR A 195 -6.11 -30.79 4.76
CA THR A 195 -7.41 -31.39 4.42
C THR A 195 -7.47 -32.91 4.68
N ASP A 196 -6.38 -33.46 5.19
CA ASP A 196 -6.23 -34.95 5.41
C ASP A 196 -6.81 -35.43 6.74
N LEU A 197 -7.53 -34.58 7.48
CA LEU A 197 -8.16 -34.94 8.74
C LEU A 197 -9.47 -35.73 8.50
N LYS A 198 -9.64 -36.79 9.28
CA LYS A 198 -10.85 -37.61 9.25
C LYS A 198 -11.95 -36.92 10.04
N THR A 199 -13.08 -36.69 9.41
CA THR A 199 -14.29 -36.16 10.03
C THR A 199 -15.11 -37.24 10.68
N ILE A 200 -15.95 -36.87 11.65
CA ILE A 200 -16.92 -37.78 12.28
C ILE A 200 -18.25 -37.06 12.44
N SER A 201 -19.36 -37.87 12.35
CA SER A 201 -20.69 -37.31 12.63
C SER A 201 -20.93 -37.12 14.12
N VAL A 202 -21.73 -36.11 14.47
CA VAL A 202 -22.15 -35.83 15.84
C VAL A 202 -22.93 -36.97 16.47
N ASP A 203 -23.67 -37.75 15.65
CA ASP A 203 -24.47 -38.89 16.08
C ASP A 203 -23.72 -40.24 16.04
N ALA A 204 -22.44 -40.23 15.65
CA ALA A 204 -21.61 -41.42 15.68
C ALA A 204 -21.35 -41.89 17.11
N THR A 205 -21.18 -43.21 17.27
CA THR A 205 -20.88 -43.83 18.57
C THR A 205 -19.40 -43.76 18.92
N LEU A 206 -19.05 -44.02 20.17
CA LEU A 206 -17.65 -44.15 20.60
C LEU A 206 -16.94 -45.30 19.83
N GLY A 207 -17.64 -46.39 19.52
CA GLY A 207 -17.09 -47.47 18.73
C GLY A 207 -16.73 -47.06 17.30
N ASP A 208 -17.52 -46.19 16.68
CA ASP A 208 -17.19 -45.61 15.37
C ASP A 208 -16.03 -44.63 15.44
N MET A 209 -15.98 -43.83 16.50
CA MET A 209 -14.85 -42.91 16.78
C MET A 209 -13.52 -43.68 16.91
N VAL A 210 -13.50 -44.81 17.65
CA VAL A 210 -12.30 -45.65 17.79
C VAL A 210 -11.85 -46.21 16.44
N LYS A 211 -12.78 -46.60 15.55
CA LYS A 211 -12.43 -47.00 14.16
C LYS A 211 -11.82 -45.85 13.36
N VAL A 212 -12.28 -44.59 13.55
CA VAL A 212 -11.72 -43.42 12.90
C VAL A 212 -10.31 -43.15 13.46
N VAL A 213 -10.13 -43.19 14.77
CA VAL A 213 -8.82 -43.00 15.42
C VAL A 213 -7.81 -44.03 14.94
N SER A 214 -8.19 -45.30 14.85
CA SER A 214 -7.28 -46.38 14.42
C SER A 214 -6.77 -46.22 12.98
N LYS A 215 -7.47 -45.46 12.14
CA LYS A 215 -7.12 -45.17 10.74
C LYS A 215 -6.54 -43.76 10.53
N SER A 216 -6.28 -43.05 11.59
CA SER A 216 -5.76 -41.66 11.56
C SER A 216 -4.43 -41.56 12.27
N SER A 217 -3.53 -40.76 11.73
CA SER A 217 -2.30 -40.32 12.40
C SER A 217 -2.46 -39.00 13.18
N ARG A 218 -3.68 -38.46 13.20
CA ARG A 218 -3.98 -37.16 13.80
C ARG A 218 -4.65 -37.34 15.17
N ASN A 219 -4.43 -36.32 16.05
CA ASN A 219 -4.96 -36.33 17.41
C ASN A 219 -6.18 -35.42 17.58
N ILE A 220 -6.67 -34.82 16.49
CA ILE A 220 -7.83 -33.95 16.45
C ILE A 220 -8.77 -34.36 15.33
N PHE A 221 -10.07 -34.37 15.63
CA PHE A 221 -11.11 -34.90 14.71
C PHE A 221 -12.23 -33.86 14.65
N PRO A 222 -12.52 -33.27 13.48
CA PRO A 222 -13.65 -32.39 13.30
C PRO A 222 -14.97 -33.16 13.36
N VAL A 223 -15.92 -32.61 14.09
CA VAL A 223 -17.29 -33.12 14.18
C VAL A 223 -18.17 -32.28 13.27
N ILE A 224 -18.79 -32.95 12.30
CA ILE A 224 -19.63 -32.29 11.30
C ILE A 224 -21.06 -32.85 11.32
N ASP A 225 -21.99 -32.01 10.86
CA ASP A 225 -23.36 -32.42 10.61
C ASP A 225 -23.53 -33.08 9.21
N VAL A 226 -24.78 -33.40 8.84
CA VAL A 226 -25.14 -33.98 7.52
C VAL A 226 -24.92 -32.98 6.37
N ASN A 227 -24.86 -31.67 6.64
CA ASN A 227 -24.64 -30.65 5.63
C ASN A 227 -23.14 -30.31 5.47
N GLY A 228 -22.28 -30.88 6.32
CA GLY A 228 -20.85 -30.61 6.36
C GLY A 228 -20.47 -29.39 7.21
N GLU A 229 -21.39 -28.88 8.04
CA GLU A 229 -21.14 -27.77 8.95
C GLU A 229 -20.32 -28.24 10.16
N LEU A 230 -19.41 -27.41 10.63
CA LEU A 230 -18.57 -27.71 11.79
C LEU A 230 -19.35 -27.50 13.09
N LEU A 231 -19.64 -28.57 13.81
CA LEU A 231 -20.32 -28.52 15.12
C LEU A 231 -19.35 -28.46 16.30
N GLY A 232 -18.16 -29.05 16.16
CA GLY A 232 -17.18 -29.14 17.22
C GLY A 232 -15.93 -29.89 16.81
N ILE A 233 -15.11 -30.21 17.77
CA ILE A 233 -13.91 -31.04 17.60
C ILE A 233 -13.83 -32.09 18.71
N VAL A 234 -13.25 -33.25 18.40
CA VAL A 234 -12.85 -34.23 19.39
C VAL A 234 -11.33 -34.27 19.45
N LEU A 235 -10.79 -34.11 20.65
CA LEU A 235 -9.38 -34.31 20.93
C LEU A 235 -9.15 -35.72 21.38
N LEU A 236 -8.08 -36.37 20.91
CA LEU A 236 -7.73 -37.72 21.34
C LEU A 236 -7.60 -37.82 22.85
N ASP A 237 -7.12 -36.79 23.50
CA ASP A 237 -6.98 -36.72 24.97
C ASP A 237 -8.33 -36.80 25.71
N ASN A 238 -9.41 -36.27 25.13
CA ASN A 238 -10.75 -36.33 25.72
C ASN A 238 -11.29 -37.75 25.77
N ILE A 239 -10.96 -38.57 24.77
CA ILE A 239 -11.48 -39.93 24.66
C ILE A 239 -10.48 -40.99 25.16
N ARG A 240 -9.23 -40.65 25.42
CA ARG A 240 -8.15 -41.57 25.80
C ARG A 240 -8.51 -42.50 26.94
N LYS A 241 -9.28 -42.02 27.95
CA LYS A 241 -9.67 -42.78 29.13
C LYS A 241 -10.82 -43.79 28.82
N ILE A 242 -11.68 -43.46 27.87
CA ILE A 242 -12.93 -44.23 27.59
C ILE A 242 -12.80 -45.09 26.34
N MET A 243 -11.86 -44.84 25.43
CA MET A 243 -11.72 -45.50 24.15
C MET A 243 -11.37 -46.97 24.25
N PHE A 244 -10.88 -47.45 25.40
CA PHE A 244 -10.57 -48.88 25.64
C PHE A 244 -11.68 -49.64 26.36
N ASN A 245 -12.76 -48.95 26.80
CA ASN A 245 -13.90 -49.56 27.45
C ASN A 245 -14.97 -49.95 26.42
N GLN A 246 -15.04 -51.20 26.09
CA GLN A 246 -15.95 -51.74 25.05
C GLN A 246 -17.43 -51.60 25.43
N ASP A 247 -17.78 -51.57 26.72
CA ASP A 247 -19.14 -51.40 27.18
C ASP A 247 -19.76 -50.03 26.80
N LEU A 248 -18.89 -49.05 26.58
CA LEU A 248 -19.27 -47.70 26.18
C LEU A 248 -19.43 -47.53 24.67
N TYR A 249 -19.03 -48.48 23.86
CA TYR A 249 -18.97 -48.34 22.41
C TYR A 249 -20.33 -48.09 21.75
N THR A 250 -21.39 -48.57 22.32
CA THR A 250 -22.74 -48.43 21.78
C THR A 250 -23.60 -47.42 22.51
N THR A 251 -23.20 -47.04 23.73
CA THR A 251 -23.99 -46.17 24.64
C THR A 251 -23.54 -44.72 24.68
N THR A 252 -22.28 -44.46 24.28
CA THR A 252 -21.69 -43.10 24.32
C THR A 252 -21.58 -42.55 22.90
N TYR A 253 -22.03 -41.36 22.68
CA TYR A 253 -22.03 -40.67 21.38
C TYR A 253 -20.97 -39.54 21.31
N VAL A 254 -20.57 -39.16 20.09
CA VAL A 254 -19.59 -38.07 19.86
C VAL A 254 -20.03 -36.79 20.49
N ARG A 255 -21.30 -36.42 20.48
CA ARG A 255 -21.87 -35.23 21.13
C ARG A 255 -21.58 -35.13 22.62
N ASP A 256 -21.35 -36.27 23.31
CA ASP A 256 -21.17 -36.31 24.77
C ASP A 256 -19.77 -35.88 25.19
N TYR A 257 -18.79 -35.91 24.30
CA TYR A 257 -17.39 -35.61 24.59
C TYR A 257 -16.72 -34.68 23.56
N MET A 258 -17.45 -34.21 22.55
CA MET A 258 -16.94 -33.14 21.68
C MET A 258 -16.83 -31.82 22.45
N VAL A 259 -15.95 -30.96 22.00
CA VAL A 259 -15.73 -29.61 22.55
C VAL A 259 -15.84 -28.58 21.47
N THR A 260 -16.23 -27.38 21.83
CA THR A 260 -16.21 -26.22 20.92
C THR A 260 -14.76 -25.86 20.62
N PRO A 261 -14.38 -25.64 19.35
CA PRO A 261 -13.03 -25.18 19.02
C PRO A 261 -12.77 -23.79 19.63
N PRO A 262 -11.56 -23.50 20.11
CA PRO A 262 -11.26 -22.24 20.77
C PRO A 262 -11.39 -21.02 19.83
N ALA A 263 -11.21 -21.21 18.55
CA ALA A 263 -11.53 -20.26 17.48
C ALA A 263 -11.74 -21.02 16.16
N VAL A 264 -12.38 -20.35 15.22
CA VAL A 264 -12.60 -20.83 13.85
C VAL A 264 -11.99 -19.80 12.87
N VAL A 265 -11.35 -20.31 11.81
CA VAL A 265 -10.73 -19.50 10.77
C VAL A 265 -11.59 -19.57 9.52
N ASN A 266 -11.87 -18.43 8.89
CA ASN A 266 -12.50 -18.41 7.57
C ASN A 266 -11.41 -18.47 6.49
N VAL A 267 -11.69 -19.15 5.37
CA VAL A 267 -10.76 -19.25 4.23
C VAL A 267 -10.33 -17.87 3.72
N GLU A 268 -11.19 -16.86 3.86
CA GLU A 268 -10.93 -15.48 3.42
C GLU A 268 -10.14 -14.67 4.44
N ASP A 269 -9.89 -15.18 5.65
CA ASP A 269 -9.14 -14.47 6.68
C ASP A 269 -7.69 -14.23 6.21
N PRO A 270 -7.17 -12.99 6.30
CA PRO A 270 -5.77 -12.72 6.04
C PRO A 270 -4.88 -13.35 7.12
N MET A 271 -3.64 -13.68 6.77
CA MET A 271 -2.73 -14.44 7.66
C MET A 271 -2.42 -13.75 8.99
N ASP A 272 -2.43 -12.44 9.05
CA ASP A 272 -2.24 -11.67 10.29
C ASP A 272 -3.41 -11.88 11.27
N VAL A 273 -4.65 -11.95 10.77
CA VAL A 273 -5.85 -12.29 11.56
C VAL A 273 -5.76 -13.74 12.05
N VAL A 274 -5.33 -14.67 11.19
CA VAL A 274 -5.14 -16.08 11.57
C VAL A 274 -4.10 -16.21 12.70
N MET A 275 -2.96 -15.51 12.57
CA MET A 275 -1.92 -15.50 13.60
C MET A 275 -2.42 -14.94 14.92
N LYS A 276 -3.19 -13.86 14.88
CA LYS A 276 -3.81 -13.27 16.07
C LYS A 276 -4.76 -14.26 16.78
N LYS A 277 -5.60 -15.00 16.02
CA LYS A 277 -6.44 -16.06 16.59
C LYS A 277 -5.61 -17.14 17.30
N PHE A 278 -4.45 -17.53 16.74
CA PHE A 278 -3.52 -18.45 17.39
C PHE A 278 -2.90 -17.91 18.67
N GLU A 279 -2.57 -16.61 18.70
CA GLU A 279 -2.02 -15.95 19.89
C GLU A 279 -3.04 -15.83 21.01
N GLU A 280 -4.28 -15.43 20.69
CA GLU A 280 -5.36 -15.23 21.65
C GLU A 280 -5.86 -16.55 22.27
N THR A 281 -5.82 -17.65 21.51
CA THR A 281 -6.37 -18.94 21.95
C THR A 281 -5.32 -19.92 22.49
N ASP A 282 -4.05 -19.65 22.25
CA ASP A 282 -2.92 -20.56 22.47
C ASP A 282 -3.11 -21.96 21.84
N ALA A 283 -4.00 -22.08 20.88
CA ALA A 283 -4.26 -23.32 20.17
C ALA A 283 -3.09 -23.72 19.27
N TRP A 284 -2.90 -25.01 19.02
CA TRP A 284 -1.93 -25.53 18.04
C TRP A 284 -2.54 -25.74 16.66
N ASN A 285 -3.85 -25.97 16.61
CA ASN A 285 -4.62 -26.22 15.40
C ASN A 285 -5.94 -25.50 15.49
N LEU A 286 -6.36 -24.85 14.42
CA LEU A 286 -7.66 -24.21 14.31
C LEU A 286 -8.40 -24.75 13.08
N PRO A 287 -9.69 -25.05 13.19
CA PRO A 287 -10.51 -25.48 12.07
C PRO A 287 -10.73 -24.31 11.11
N VAL A 288 -10.78 -24.65 9.82
CA VAL A 288 -11.04 -23.71 8.73
C VAL A 288 -12.40 -24.02 8.12
N ILE A 289 -13.21 -22.96 7.96
CA ILE A 289 -14.53 -23.05 7.34
C ILE A 289 -14.62 -22.13 6.11
N GLN A 290 -15.55 -22.44 5.24
CA GLN A 290 -16.00 -21.59 4.15
C GLN A 290 -17.52 -21.73 4.02
N ASN A 291 -18.24 -20.63 4.12
CA ASN A 291 -19.72 -20.63 4.12
C ASN A 291 -20.29 -21.64 5.14
N ASP A 292 -19.78 -21.60 6.37
CA ASP A 292 -20.10 -22.47 7.51
C ASP A 292 -19.74 -23.95 7.35
N LYS A 293 -19.23 -24.35 6.17
CA LYS A 293 -18.78 -25.71 5.92
C LYS A 293 -17.33 -25.91 6.31
N TYR A 294 -17.06 -27.04 6.94
CA TYR A 294 -15.71 -27.46 7.28
C TYR A 294 -14.89 -27.77 6.01
N ILE A 295 -13.67 -27.23 5.93
CA ILE A 295 -12.75 -27.45 4.82
C ILE A 295 -11.49 -28.21 5.27
N GLY A 296 -10.96 -27.86 6.44
CA GLY A 296 -9.71 -28.41 6.91
C GLY A 296 -9.26 -27.78 8.22
N PHE A 297 -8.00 -27.96 8.54
CA PHE A 297 -7.34 -27.33 9.67
C PHE A 297 -6.13 -26.53 9.22
N VAL A 298 -5.79 -25.52 10.01
CA VAL A 298 -4.52 -24.83 9.94
C VAL A 298 -3.76 -25.06 11.24
N SER A 299 -2.46 -25.38 11.15
CA SER A 299 -1.60 -25.64 12.31
C SER A 299 -0.47 -24.63 12.42
N LYS A 300 -0.08 -24.26 13.67
CA LYS A 300 1.11 -23.42 13.93
C LYS A 300 2.34 -23.99 13.21
N ALA A 301 2.52 -25.32 13.22
CA ALA A 301 3.65 -25.98 12.59
C ALA A 301 3.68 -25.80 11.06
N LYS A 302 2.53 -25.96 10.40
CA LYS A 302 2.42 -25.79 8.95
C LYS A 302 2.66 -24.34 8.53
N ILE A 303 2.08 -23.39 9.27
CA ILE A 303 2.33 -21.95 9.06
C ILE A 303 3.82 -21.66 9.20
N PHE A 304 4.45 -22.11 10.29
CA PHE A 304 5.87 -21.86 10.54
C PHE A 304 6.77 -22.43 9.45
N ASN A 305 6.52 -23.66 9.01
CA ASN A 305 7.29 -24.28 7.92
C ASN A 305 7.13 -23.53 6.59
N THR A 306 5.93 -23.05 6.29
CA THR A 306 5.66 -22.25 5.07
C THR A 306 6.30 -20.88 5.18
N TYR A 307 6.16 -20.21 6.32
CA TYR A 307 6.82 -18.94 6.65
C TYR A 307 8.33 -19.03 6.43
N ARG A 308 8.99 -20.05 7.01
CA ARG A 308 10.42 -20.25 6.87
C ARG A 308 10.85 -20.47 5.42
N ARG A 309 10.05 -21.18 4.62
CA ARG A 309 10.33 -21.39 3.19
C ARG A 309 10.23 -20.08 2.40
N VAL A 310 9.21 -19.28 2.67
CA VAL A 310 9.04 -17.98 2.02
C VAL A 310 10.18 -17.04 2.42
N LEU A 311 10.55 -17.00 3.70
CA LEU A 311 11.66 -16.18 4.21
C LEU A 311 13.01 -16.53 3.57
N GLN A 312 13.30 -17.81 3.31
CA GLN A 312 14.50 -18.25 2.62
C GLN A 312 14.58 -17.70 1.20
N HIS A 313 13.49 -17.72 0.45
CA HIS A 313 13.45 -17.13 -0.89
C HIS A 313 13.71 -15.61 -0.90
N PHE A 314 13.35 -14.89 0.17
CA PHE A 314 13.63 -13.45 0.30
C PHE A 314 15.03 -13.12 0.83
N SER A 315 15.78 -14.08 1.34
CA SER A 315 17.14 -13.85 1.82
C SER A 315 18.22 -14.20 0.80
N ASP A 316 17.86 -14.87 -0.28
CA ASP A 316 18.76 -15.28 -1.37
C ASP A 316 18.77 -14.27 -2.54
N GLU A 317 17.99 -13.16 -2.46
CA GLU A 317 18.07 -11.96 -3.31
C GLU A 317 18.70 -10.77 -2.54
#